data_a52ec04eff631fe931618244178375bb
#
_entry.id   a52ec04eff631fe931618244178375bb
#
_cell.length_a   1.000
_cell.length_b   1.000
_cell.length_c   1.000
_cell.angle_alpha   90.00
_cell.angle_beta   90.00
_cell.angle_gamma   90.00
#
_symmetry.space_group_name_H-M   'P 1'
#
loop_
_entity.id
_entity.type
_entity.pdbx_description
1 polymer ?
#
loop_
_entity_poly.entity_id
_entity_poly.type
_entity_poly.pdbx_seq_one_letter_code
_entity_poly.pdbx_strand_id
1 'polypeptide(L)'
;MIRESLGAQRLSYETEEILLYYGMPSPYSQAQEIYLDLIPKGSYIQDGLWKIRLIPEEIRDGQYDLWLPAGMALNRETRFLTASPDTTLTIPSTASRAISVGAYDDATQAYADFSGRGFARLGHPIKPELAAPGVNIIAARAGGGYEAVTGTSFAAPFVTGSAALMMQWGIVNGNDPYLYGEKLKAYFIRGARSLPGETVYPNERVGYGALCLERSFPL
;
A
#
# COMPACT_ATOMS: atom_id res chain seq x y z
N MET A 1 4.47 31.92 -6.64
CA MET A 1 3.17 31.46 -6.11
C MET A 1 2.39 30.91 -7.31
N ILE A 2 2.14 29.61 -7.30
CA ILE A 2 1.38 28.95 -8.36
C ILE A 2 -0.08 29.09 -7.95
N ARG A 3 -0.87 29.76 -8.77
CA ARG A 3 -2.32 29.84 -8.59
C ARG A 3 -3.00 28.64 -9.22
N GLU A 4 -4.15 28.30 -8.68
CA GLU A 4 -5.03 27.25 -9.14
C GLU A 4 -5.34 27.46 -10.64
N SER A 5 -4.77 26.63 -11.50
CA SER A 5 -5.22 26.46 -12.86
C SER A 5 -5.34 24.97 -13.12
N LEU A 6 -6.51 24.55 -13.57
CA LEU A 6 -6.78 23.16 -13.91
C LEU A 6 -5.79 22.67 -14.97
N GLY A 7 -5.23 21.47 -14.76
CA GLY A 7 -4.36 20.81 -15.70
C GLY A 7 -2.87 20.85 -15.34
N ALA A 8 -2.03 20.63 -16.34
CA ALA A 8 -0.59 20.58 -16.17
C ALA A 8 0.04 21.95 -16.40
N GLN A 9 0.89 22.37 -15.49
CA GLN A 9 1.75 23.56 -15.61
C GLN A 9 3.21 23.13 -15.60
N ARG A 10 4.00 23.76 -16.46
CA ARG A 10 5.45 23.57 -16.49
C ARG A 10 6.13 24.87 -16.07
N LEU A 11 6.94 24.77 -15.03
CA LEU A 11 7.75 25.88 -14.50
C LEU A 11 9.20 25.55 -14.80
N SER A 12 9.90 26.45 -15.47
CA SER A 12 11.30 26.25 -15.86
C SER A 12 12.21 27.13 -15.00
N TYR A 13 13.15 26.50 -14.32
CA TYR A 13 14.23 27.13 -13.55
C TYR A 13 15.57 26.89 -14.25
N GLU A 14 16.66 27.41 -13.70
CA GLU A 14 17.99 27.25 -14.30
C GLU A 14 18.43 25.78 -14.36
N THR A 15 18.25 25.05 -13.28
CA THR A 15 18.77 23.68 -13.07
C THR A 15 17.73 22.59 -13.22
N GLU A 16 16.45 22.91 -13.08
CA GLU A 16 15.34 21.97 -13.15
C GLU A 16 14.09 22.55 -13.78
N GLU A 17 13.20 21.67 -14.16
CA GLU A 17 11.80 21.98 -14.48
C GLU A 17 10.89 21.33 -13.46
N ILE A 18 9.83 22.01 -13.08
CA ILE A 18 8.77 21.44 -12.25
C ILE A 18 7.52 21.29 -13.11
N LEU A 19 7.07 20.06 -13.28
CA LEU A 19 5.76 19.77 -13.83
C LEU A 19 4.79 19.64 -12.65
N LEU A 20 3.82 20.52 -12.62
CA LEU A 20 2.75 20.50 -11.62
C LEU A 20 1.45 20.13 -12.31
N TYR A 21 0.83 19.06 -11.84
CA TYR A 21 -0.51 18.67 -12.25
C TYR A 21 -1.47 18.91 -11.09
N TYR A 22 -2.53 19.63 -11.38
CA TYR A 22 -3.56 19.99 -10.44
C TYR A 22 -4.88 19.32 -10.82
N GLY A 23 -5.30 18.34 -10.02
CA GLY A 23 -6.51 17.58 -10.20
C GLY A 23 -7.63 18.07 -9.27
N MET A 24 -8.82 18.19 -9.80
CA MET A 24 -10.03 18.48 -9.02
C MET A 24 -10.64 17.20 -8.47
N PRO A 25 -11.39 17.27 -7.36
CA PRO A 25 -12.19 16.15 -6.89
C PRO A 25 -13.10 15.60 -7.99
N SER A 26 -13.24 14.31 -8.05
CA SER A 26 -14.04 13.59 -9.03
C SER A 26 -14.99 12.59 -8.33
N PRO A 27 -15.97 12.00 -9.03
CA PRO A 27 -16.78 10.92 -8.46
C PRO A 27 -15.96 9.72 -7.98
N TYR A 28 -14.73 9.56 -8.46
CA TYR A 28 -13.83 8.45 -8.13
C TYR A 28 -12.83 8.80 -7.04
N SER A 29 -12.56 10.08 -6.81
CA SER A 29 -11.69 10.60 -5.75
C SER A 29 -12.26 11.90 -5.21
N GLN A 30 -12.69 11.90 -3.96
CA GLN A 30 -13.25 13.09 -3.30
C GLN A 30 -12.16 14.07 -2.86
N ALA A 31 -10.91 13.64 -2.84
CA ALA A 31 -9.77 14.47 -2.49
C ALA A 31 -9.25 15.23 -3.72
N GLN A 32 -8.77 16.43 -3.48
CA GLN A 32 -7.96 17.16 -4.45
C GLN A 32 -6.57 16.52 -4.51
N GLU A 33 -6.03 16.36 -5.71
CA GLU A 33 -4.70 15.79 -5.91
C GLU A 33 -3.79 16.82 -6.58
N ILE A 34 -2.59 16.97 -6.04
CA ILE A 34 -1.52 17.78 -6.63
C ILE A 34 -0.32 16.87 -6.86
N TYR A 35 0.04 16.65 -8.10
CA TYR A 35 1.22 15.89 -8.48
C TYR A 35 2.35 16.84 -8.87
N LEU A 36 3.52 16.62 -8.29
CA LEU A 36 4.74 17.37 -8.56
C LEU A 36 5.79 16.43 -9.14
N ASP A 37 6.28 16.75 -10.33
CA ASP A 37 7.41 16.05 -10.93
C ASP A 37 8.58 17.03 -11.09
N LEU A 38 9.70 16.67 -10.51
CA LEU A 38 10.93 17.45 -10.55
C LEU A 38 11.83 16.85 -11.63
N ILE A 39 11.98 17.55 -12.73
CA ILE A 39 12.71 17.10 -13.91
C ILE A 39 14.05 17.83 -13.97
N PRO A 40 15.20 17.16 -13.83
CA PRO A 40 16.49 17.80 -13.94
C PRO A 40 16.77 18.23 -15.39
N LYS A 41 17.36 19.41 -15.60
CA LYS A 41 17.90 19.83 -16.91
C LYS A 41 19.29 19.26 -17.17
N GLY A 42 19.96 18.78 -16.13
CA GLY A 42 21.22 18.07 -16.15
C GLY A 42 21.05 16.60 -15.79
N SER A 43 22.06 16.04 -15.13
CA SER A 43 22.09 14.62 -14.76
C SER A 43 21.33 14.33 -13.46
N TYR A 44 21.06 15.32 -12.64
CA TYR A 44 20.41 15.16 -11.33
C TYR A 44 19.70 16.46 -10.91
N ILE A 45 18.76 16.32 -9.98
CA ILE A 45 18.10 17.45 -9.31
C ILE A 45 19.06 17.98 -8.25
N GLN A 46 19.15 19.30 -8.12
CA GLN A 46 20.01 19.95 -7.15
C GLN A 46 19.67 19.50 -5.71
N ASP A 47 20.70 19.09 -4.97
CA ASP A 47 20.56 18.71 -3.57
C ASP A 47 20.17 19.93 -2.72
N GLY A 48 19.42 19.66 -1.67
CA GLY A 48 19.07 20.70 -0.72
C GLY A 48 17.75 20.47 0.00
N LEU A 49 17.35 21.47 0.77
CA LEU A 49 16.09 21.48 1.47
C LEU A 49 14.98 22.06 0.59
N TRP A 50 14.11 21.19 0.12
CA TRP A 50 12.91 21.58 -0.62
C TRP A 50 11.77 21.87 0.36
N LYS A 51 11.10 23.01 0.17
CA LYS A 51 10.01 23.46 1.02
C LYS A 51 8.74 23.61 0.19
N ILE A 52 7.76 22.76 0.45
CA ILE A 52 6.42 22.88 -0.12
C ILE A 52 5.55 23.64 0.87
N ARG A 53 4.94 24.73 0.43
CA ARG A 53 4.01 25.51 1.25
C ARG A 53 2.63 25.47 0.61
N LEU A 54 1.68 24.85 1.29
CA LEU A 54 0.26 24.90 0.92
C LEU A 54 -0.33 26.20 1.43
N ILE A 55 -1.01 26.93 0.56
CA ILE A 55 -1.74 28.16 0.90
C ILE A 55 -3.21 27.88 0.61
N PRO A 56 -4.01 27.62 1.64
CA PRO A 56 -5.42 27.27 1.44
C PRO A 56 -6.22 28.54 1.05
N GLU A 57 -7.11 28.40 0.09
CA GLU A 57 -8.09 29.43 -0.26
C GLU A 57 -9.47 29.08 0.30
N GLU A 58 -9.89 27.82 0.15
CA GLU A 58 -11.11 27.27 0.75
C GLU A 58 -10.80 25.90 1.37
N ILE A 59 -11.08 25.72 2.65
CA ILE A 59 -10.88 24.45 3.35
C ILE A 59 -12.24 23.89 3.72
N ARG A 60 -12.55 22.67 3.21
CA ARG A 60 -13.72 21.89 3.64
C ARG A 60 -13.31 20.87 4.70
N ASP A 61 -12.21 20.17 4.44
CA ASP A 61 -11.53 19.27 5.36
C ASP A 61 -10.05 19.61 5.34
N GLY A 62 -9.48 19.96 6.49
CA GLY A 62 -8.09 20.39 6.61
C GLY A 62 -7.06 19.26 6.56
N GLN A 63 -7.47 18.02 6.33
CA GLN A 63 -6.56 16.89 6.23
C GLN A 63 -5.83 16.89 4.89
N TYR A 64 -4.54 16.63 4.92
CA TYR A 64 -3.72 16.43 3.73
C TYR A 64 -2.64 15.39 3.99
N ASP A 65 -2.26 14.70 2.94
CA ASP A 65 -1.18 13.73 2.94
C ASP A 65 -0.17 14.11 1.86
N LEU A 66 1.10 13.86 2.10
CA LEU A 66 2.18 14.01 1.14
C LEU A 66 2.89 12.67 1.00
N TRP A 67 3.05 12.20 -0.23
CA TRP A 67 3.78 10.97 -0.52
C TRP A 67 4.98 11.23 -1.41
N LEU A 68 6.05 10.51 -1.13
CA LEU A 68 7.19 10.37 -2.04
C LEU A 68 7.11 9.01 -2.73
N PRO A 69 7.62 8.87 -3.95
CA PRO A 69 7.72 7.59 -4.64
C PRO A 69 8.49 6.56 -3.82
N ALA A 70 8.27 5.27 -4.10
CA ALA A 70 9.01 4.20 -3.46
C ALA A 70 10.50 4.25 -3.80
N GLY A 71 11.34 3.69 -2.92
CA GLY A 71 12.78 3.90 -2.88
C GLY A 71 13.61 3.56 -4.14
N MET A 72 13.03 2.89 -5.15
CA MET A 72 13.72 2.71 -6.43
C MET A 72 13.68 3.94 -7.34
N ALA A 73 12.73 4.86 -7.10
CA ALA A 73 12.57 6.09 -7.87
C ALA A 73 13.25 7.30 -7.21
N LEU A 74 13.75 7.13 -5.99
CA LEU A 74 14.41 8.18 -5.21
C LEU A 74 15.81 7.72 -4.81
N ASN A 75 16.72 8.67 -4.62
CA ASN A 75 17.96 8.38 -3.90
C ASN A 75 17.68 8.15 -2.41
N ARG A 76 18.61 7.50 -1.71
CA ARG A 76 18.43 7.11 -0.30
C ARG A 76 18.29 8.28 0.66
N GLU A 77 18.77 9.46 0.27
CA GLU A 77 18.76 10.66 1.11
C GLU A 77 17.49 11.50 0.91
N THR A 78 16.72 11.28 -0.15
CA THR A 78 15.47 11.98 -0.39
C THR A 78 14.37 11.47 0.53
N ARG A 79 13.98 12.28 1.49
CA ARG A 79 13.00 11.91 2.52
C ARG A 79 12.29 13.14 3.09
N PHE A 80 11.15 12.95 3.68
CA PHE A 80 10.55 13.96 4.54
C PHE A 80 11.40 14.14 5.83
N LEU A 81 11.57 15.37 6.29
CA LEU A 81 12.23 15.62 7.56
C LEU A 81 11.45 15.06 8.76
N THR A 82 10.13 15.08 8.65
CA THR A 82 9.22 14.46 9.63
C THR A 82 8.27 13.57 8.88
N ALA A 83 8.59 12.29 8.80
CA ALA A 83 7.76 11.29 8.15
C ALA A 83 6.79 10.64 9.15
N SER A 84 5.58 10.31 8.70
CA SER A 84 4.67 9.43 9.42
C SER A 84 4.89 7.98 8.96
N PRO A 85 4.86 7.00 9.88
CA PRO A 85 4.89 5.59 9.48
C PRO A 85 3.54 5.10 8.95
N ASP A 86 2.46 5.85 9.17
CA ASP A 86 1.11 5.48 8.80
C ASP A 86 0.73 6.01 7.43
N THR A 87 -0.33 5.44 6.83
CA THR A 87 -0.81 5.81 5.49
C THR A 87 0.26 5.61 4.41
N THR A 88 1.00 4.50 4.50
CA THR A 88 2.14 4.19 3.63
C THR A 88 1.86 3.06 2.63
N LEU A 89 0.59 2.65 2.48
CA LEU A 89 0.19 1.69 1.45
C LEU A 89 0.28 2.33 0.06
N THR A 90 0.77 1.56 -0.90
CA THR A 90 0.99 2.02 -2.28
C THR A 90 -0.14 1.58 -3.22
N ILE A 91 -0.28 2.26 -4.35
CA ILE A 91 -1.16 1.84 -5.44
C ILE A 91 -0.55 0.58 -6.11
N PRO A 92 -1.35 -0.46 -6.45
CA PRO A 92 -2.81 -0.55 -6.41
C PRO A 92 -3.40 -1.15 -5.12
N SER A 93 -2.60 -1.36 -4.10
CA SER A 93 -3.01 -2.01 -2.85
C SER A 93 -4.16 -1.26 -2.14
N THR A 94 -4.24 0.06 -2.31
CA THR A 94 -5.31 0.91 -1.76
C THR A 94 -6.68 0.75 -2.44
N ALA A 95 -6.76 0.05 -3.58
CA ALA A 95 -8.02 -0.19 -4.27
C ALA A 95 -8.99 -0.99 -3.38
N SER A 96 -10.26 -0.58 -3.31
CA SER A 96 -11.26 -1.13 -2.39
C SER A 96 -11.50 -2.64 -2.57
N ARG A 97 -11.46 -3.11 -3.82
CA ARG A 97 -11.70 -4.53 -4.16
C ARG A 97 -10.46 -5.42 -4.08
N ALA A 98 -9.25 -4.85 -4.09
CA ALA A 98 -8.03 -5.61 -3.89
C ALA A 98 -7.95 -6.14 -2.45
N ILE A 99 -7.29 -7.28 -2.26
CA ILE A 99 -6.86 -7.76 -0.95
C ILE A 99 -5.44 -7.25 -0.74
N SER A 100 -5.28 -6.29 0.17
CA SER A 100 -3.96 -5.77 0.54
C SER A 100 -3.34 -6.65 1.61
N VAL A 101 -2.09 -6.99 1.43
CA VAL A 101 -1.39 -7.93 2.29
C VAL A 101 -0.19 -7.24 2.94
N GLY A 102 -0.22 -7.12 4.26
CA GLY A 102 0.93 -6.73 5.06
C GLY A 102 1.88 -7.92 5.27
N ALA A 103 3.06 -7.64 5.79
CA ALA A 103 4.05 -8.66 6.11
C ALA A 103 4.27 -8.81 7.62
N TYR A 104 4.45 -10.05 8.07
CA TYR A 104 4.97 -10.36 9.38
C TYR A 104 6.14 -11.35 9.29
N ASP A 105 6.96 -11.41 10.32
CA ASP A 105 8.03 -12.40 10.47
C ASP A 105 7.45 -13.65 11.13
N ASP A 106 7.46 -14.77 10.41
CA ASP A 106 6.91 -16.03 10.91
C ASP A 106 7.73 -16.62 12.07
N ALA A 107 9.03 -16.37 12.13
CA ALA A 107 9.89 -16.87 13.19
C ALA A 107 9.60 -16.19 14.53
N THR A 108 9.31 -14.90 14.52
CA THR A 108 9.02 -14.10 15.73
C THR A 108 7.53 -13.86 15.95
N GLN A 109 6.70 -14.14 14.93
CA GLN A 109 5.26 -13.84 14.89
C GLN A 109 4.97 -12.33 15.09
N ALA A 110 5.88 -11.47 14.68
CA ALA A 110 5.81 -10.03 14.85
C ALA A 110 5.59 -9.33 13.50
N TYR A 111 4.90 -8.20 13.53
CA TYR A 111 4.77 -7.31 12.39
C TYR A 111 6.16 -6.94 11.82
N ALA A 112 6.31 -6.93 10.51
CA ALA A 112 7.57 -6.55 9.86
C ALA A 112 7.61 -5.04 9.62
N ASP A 113 8.58 -4.34 10.19
CA ASP A 113 8.65 -2.87 10.20
C ASP A 113 8.69 -2.21 8.82
N PHE A 114 9.13 -2.93 7.79
CA PHE A 114 9.10 -2.45 6.41
C PHE A 114 7.72 -2.53 5.75
N SER A 115 6.77 -3.24 6.36
CA SER A 115 5.43 -3.39 5.81
C SER A 115 4.67 -2.07 5.84
N GLY A 116 4.00 -1.73 4.75
CA GLY A 116 3.16 -0.54 4.70
C GLY A 116 2.00 -0.60 5.69
N ARG A 117 1.60 0.56 6.20
CA ARG A 117 0.50 0.72 7.17
C ARG A 117 -0.68 1.47 6.56
N GLY A 118 -1.89 1.05 6.90
CA GLY A 118 -3.12 1.81 6.76
C GLY A 118 -3.34 2.73 7.99
N PHE A 119 -4.47 3.25 8.33
CA PHE A 119 -5.65 3.33 7.49
C PHE A 119 -5.53 4.58 6.63
N ALA A 120 -6.09 4.53 5.41
CA ALA A 120 -5.98 5.70 4.57
C ALA A 120 -6.73 6.91 5.16
N ARG A 121 -7.96 6.77 5.64
CA ARG A 121 -8.77 7.84 6.29
C ARG A 121 -10.04 7.26 6.88
N LEU A 122 -10.68 7.98 7.80
CA LEU A 122 -12.02 7.66 8.29
C LEU A 122 -13.01 7.52 7.12
N GLY A 123 -13.77 6.43 7.11
CA GLY A 123 -14.73 6.11 6.04
C GLY A 123 -14.18 5.33 4.86
N HIS A 124 -12.87 5.08 4.80
CA HIS A 124 -12.26 4.21 3.80
C HIS A 124 -12.19 2.74 4.26
N PRO A 125 -12.09 1.78 3.34
CA PRO A 125 -11.90 0.37 3.68
C PRO A 125 -10.68 0.18 4.57
N ILE A 126 -10.79 -0.74 5.52
CA ILE A 126 -9.66 -1.15 6.36
C ILE A 126 -8.60 -1.80 5.46
N LYS A 127 -7.38 -1.28 5.53
CA LYS A 127 -6.21 -1.72 4.78
C LYS A 127 -4.97 -1.71 5.70
N PRO A 128 -4.06 -2.70 5.56
CA PRO A 128 -4.24 -3.91 4.77
C PRO A 128 -5.40 -4.75 5.32
N GLU A 129 -5.96 -5.68 4.54
CA GLU A 129 -6.97 -6.58 5.07
C GLU A 129 -6.33 -7.67 5.93
N LEU A 130 -5.17 -8.17 5.53
CA LEU A 130 -4.50 -9.31 6.16
C LEU A 130 -2.99 -9.10 6.18
N ALA A 131 -2.31 -9.88 7.00
CA ALA A 131 -0.87 -10.07 6.93
C ALA A 131 -0.52 -11.54 6.61
N ALA A 132 0.62 -11.74 5.96
CA ALA A 132 1.17 -13.06 5.67
C ALA A 132 2.69 -13.07 5.91
N PRO A 133 3.36 -14.23 6.01
CA PRO A 133 4.81 -14.30 6.17
C PRO A 133 5.53 -13.55 5.04
N GLY A 134 6.46 -12.67 5.38
CA GLY A 134 7.19 -11.85 4.40
C GLY A 134 8.67 -11.66 4.71
N VAL A 135 9.20 -12.37 5.71
CA VAL A 135 10.61 -12.27 6.13
C VAL A 135 11.30 -13.61 5.95
N ASN A 136 12.44 -13.61 5.27
CA ASN A 136 13.25 -14.80 5.00
C ASN A 136 12.47 -15.95 4.33
N ILE A 137 11.60 -15.60 3.40
CA ILE A 137 10.80 -16.58 2.65
C ILE A 137 11.70 -17.28 1.64
N ILE A 138 11.72 -18.61 1.67
CA ILE A 138 12.47 -19.40 0.69
C ILE A 138 11.70 -19.40 -0.63
N ALA A 139 12.29 -18.80 -1.64
CA ALA A 139 11.73 -18.67 -2.98
C ALA A 139 12.70 -19.13 -4.07
N ALA A 140 12.19 -19.45 -5.25
CA ALA A 140 13.00 -19.81 -6.39
C ALA A 140 13.87 -18.63 -6.85
N ARG A 141 15.15 -18.92 -7.11
CA ARG A 141 16.12 -17.94 -7.57
C ARG A 141 16.24 -17.97 -9.10
N ALA A 142 16.44 -16.79 -9.70
CA ALA A 142 16.77 -16.70 -11.11
C ALA A 142 18.08 -17.45 -11.42
N GLY A 143 18.07 -18.27 -12.44
CA GLY A 143 19.21 -19.14 -12.78
C GLY A 143 19.25 -20.48 -12.05
N GLY A 144 18.28 -20.77 -11.20
CA GLY A 144 18.07 -22.05 -10.51
C GLY A 144 18.43 -22.01 -9.01
N GLY A 145 17.91 -23.00 -8.28
CA GLY A 145 18.04 -23.10 -6.82
C GLY A 145 17.01 -22.24 -6.07
N TYR A 146 17.28 -22.02 -4.79
CA TYR A 146 16.42 -21.29 -3.88
C TYR A 146 17.25 -20.26 -3.11
N GLU A 147 16.60 -19.19 -2.69
CA GLU A 147 17.17 -18.16 -1.82
C GLU A 147 16.14 -17.62 -0.83
N ALA A 148 16.63 -17.07 0.29
CA ALA A 148 15.79 -16.38 1.26
C ALA A 148 15.56 -14.94 0.81
N VAL A 149 14.29 -14.53 0.71
CA VAL A 149 13.86 -13.21 0.26
C VAL A 149 12.96 -12.56 1.30
N THR A 150 12.94 -11.23 1.37
CA THR A 150 12.14 -10.47 2.34
C THR A 150 11.42 -9.33 1.63
N GLY A 151 10.13 -9.16 1.93
CA GLY A 151 9.28 -8.10 1.40
C GLY A 151 7.80 -8.47 1.40
N THR A 152 6.91 -7.48 1.35
CA THR A 152 5.48 -7.69 1.16
C THR A 152 5.14 -8.36 -0.18
N SER A 153 6.01 -8.20 -1.18
CA SER A 153 5.93 -8.93 -2.46
C SER A 153 6.00 -10.45 -2.29
N PHE A 154 6.57 -10.95 -1.20
CA PHE A 154 6.66 -12.36 -0.87
C PHE A 154 5.58 -12.80 0.13
N ALA A 155 4.91 -11.87 0.78
CA ALA A 155 3.72 -12.12 1.58
C ALA A 155 2.45 -12.31 0.70
N ALA A 156 2.29 -11.50 -0.33
CA ALA A 156 1.14 -11.55 -1.22
C ALA A 156 0.91 -12.95 -1.89
N PRO A 157 1.93 -13.69 -2.33
CA PRO A 157 1.77 -15.04 -2.90
C PRO A 157 1.11 -16.06 -1.97
N PHE A 158 1.27 -15.95 -0.64
CA PHE A 158 0.57 -16.83 0.30
C PHE A 158 -0.95 -16.63 0.22
N VAL A 159 -1.39 -15.38 0.10
CA VAL A 159 -2.81 -15.07 -0.06
C VAL A 159 -3.31 -15.52 -1.44
N THR A 160 -2.52 -15.33 -2.49
CA THR A 160 -2.86 -15.76 -3.85
C THR A 160 -2.97 -17.28 -3.95
N GLY A 161 -2.03 -18.03 -3.37
CA GLY A 161 -2.06 -19.49 -3.32
C GLY A 161 -3.25 -20.01 -2.50
N SER A 162 -3.53 -19.36 -1.36
CA SER A 162 -4.72 -19.68 -0.55
C SER A 162 -6.00 -19.39 -1.30
N ALA A 163 -6.06 -18.33 -2.10
CA ALA A 163 -7.18 -18.01 -2.95
C ALA A 163 -7.43 -19.09 -4.00
N ALA A 164 -6.38 -19.58 -4.65
CA ALA A 164 -6.48 -20.68 -5.62
C ALA A 164 -7.04 -21.96 -4.99
N LEU A 165 -6.56 -22.32 -3.79
CA LEU A 165 -7.06 -23.49 -3.05
C LEU A 165 -8.54 -23.32 -2.63
N MET A 166 -8.94 -22.14 -2.19
CA MET A 166 -10.34 -21.87 -1.86
C MET A 166 -11.23 -21.88 -3.11
N MET A 167 -10.74 -21.36 -4.24
CA MET A 167 -11.48 -21.42 -5.50
C MET A 167 -11.61 -22.86 -6.00
N GLN A 168 -10.58 -23.69 -5.84
CA GLN A 168 -10.67 -25.12 -6.11
C GLN A 168 -11.75 -25.79 -5.24
N TRP A 169 -11.70 -25.55 -3.93
CA TRP A 169 -12.69 -26.07 -3.00
C TRP A 169 -14.12 -25.60 -3.33
N GLY A 170 -14.30 -24.30 -3.57
CA GLY A 170 -15.60 -23.70 -3.80
C GLY A 170 -16.15 -24.02 -5.19
N ILE A 171 -15.45 -23.58 -6.22
CA ILE A 171 -15.95 -23.61 -7.60
C ILE A 171 -15.77 -25.01 -8.22
N VAL A 172 -14.55 -25.55 -8.17
CA VAL A 172 -14.25 -26.81 -8.86
C VAL A 172 -14.90 -27.99 -8.15
N ASN A 173 -14.83 -28.04 -6.82
CA ASN A 173 -15.42 -29.12 -6.03
C ASN A 173 -16.91 -28.89 -5.70
N GLY A 174 -17.48 -27.75 -6.12
CA GLY A 174 -18.93 -27.48 -6.02
C GLY A 174 -19.43 -27.09 -4.63
N ASN A 175 -18.53 -26.82 -3.64
CA ASN A 175 -18.94 -26.44 -2.29
C ASN A 175 -19.47 -25.00 -2.21
N ASP A 176 -18.99 -24.12 -3.06
CA ASP A 176 -19.46 -22.75 -3.22
C ASP A 176 -19.26 -22.28 -4.68
N PRO A 177 -20.15 -22.72 -5.60
CA PRO A 177 -20.01 -22.45 -7.04
C PRO A 177 -20.04 -20.96 -7.41
N TYR A 178 -20.58 -20.12 -6.52
CA TYR A 178 -20.67 -18.66 -6.68
C TYR A 178 -19.58 -17.91 -5.92
N LEU A 179 -18.48 -18.56 -5.58
CA LEU A 179 -17.35 -17.90 -4.94
C LEU A 179 -16.72 -16.87 -5.88
N TYR A 180 -16.62 -15.62 -5.40
CA TYR A 180 -16.02 -14.50 -6.13
C TYR A 180 -15.09 -13.69 -5.18
N GLY A 181 -14.34 -12.73 -5.72
CA GLY A 181 -13.25 -12.06 -5.00
C GLY A 181 -13.64 -11.43 -3.65
N GLU A 182 -14.77 -10.74 -3.57
CA GLU A 182 -15.22 -10.11 -2.31
C GLU A 182 -15.67 -11.15 -1.28
N LYS A 183 -16.31 -12.22 -1.71
CA LYS A 183 -16.70 -13.34 -0.84
C LYS A 183 -15.47 -14.10 -0.34
N LEU A 184 -14.50 -14.31 -1.22
CA LEU A 184 -13.19 -14.86 -0.86
C LEU A 184 -12.47 -13.99 0.19
N LYS A 185 -12.45 -12.69 -0.01
CA LYS A 185 -11.92 -11.72 0.96
C LYS A 185 -12.62 -11.87 2.31
N ALA A 186 -13.95 -11.97 2.33
CA ALA A 186 -14.72 -12.13 3.56
C ALA A 186 -14.37 -13.45 4.29
N TYR A 187 -14.14 -14.53 3.56
CA TYR A 187 -13.71 -15.80 4.15
C TYR A 187 -12.32 -15.67 4.79
N PHE A 188 -11.37 -15.03 4.12
CA PHE A 188 -10.04 -14.80 4.68
C PHE A 188 -10.06 -13.90 5.92
N ILE A 189 -10.85 -12.82 5.89
CA ILE A 189 -11.02 -11.93 7.04
C ILE A 189 -11.60 -12.69 8.23
N ARG A 190 -12.65 -13.49 8.02
CA ARG A 190 -13.27 -14.30 9.06
C ARG A 190 -12.31 -15.32 9.65
N GLY A 191 -11.48 -15.94 8.80
CA GLY A 191 -10.53 -16.97 9.21
C GLY A 191 -9.21 -16.42 9.77
N ALA A 192 -8.99 -15.11 9.71
CA ALA A 192 -7.74 -14.51 10.16
C ALA A 192 -7.42 -14.86 11.63
N ARG A 193 -6.13 -15.09 11.91
CA ARG A 193 -5.66 -15.38 13.27
C ARG A 193 -4.95 -14.16 13.86
N SER A 194 -5.02 -14.03 15.18
CA SER A 194 -4.27 -13.02 15.90
C SER A 194 -2.76 -13.28 15.83
N LEU A 195 -1.97 -12.21 15.82
CA LEU A 195 -0.53 -12.25 16.01
C LEU A 195 -0.20 -11.84 17.45
N PRO A 196 0.77 -12.49 18.11
CA PRO A 196 1.28 -12.03 19.39
C PRO A 196 1.76 -10.58 19.31
N GLY A 197 1.46 -9.77 20.31
CA GLY A 197 1.81 -8.35 20.34
C GLY A 197 0.79 -7.40 19.70
N GLU A 198 -0.17 -7.90 18.92
CA GLU A 198 -1.29 -7.10 18.41
C GLU A 198 -2.54 -7.38 19.25
N THR A 199 -3.09 -6.36 19.88
CA THR A 199 -4.20 -6.50 20.85
C THR A 199 -5.54 -6.04 20.30
N VAL A 200 -5.53 -5.25 19.25
CA VAL A 200 -6.73 -4.66 18.63
C VAL A 200 -6.81 -5.08 17.18
N TYR A 201 -7.99 -5.52 16.75
CA TYR A 201 -8.28 -5.88 15.35
C TYR A 201 -9.63 -5.29 14.93
N PRO A 202 -9.76 -4.78 13.69
CA PRO A 202 -8.66 -4.59 12.76
C PRO A 202 -7.74 -3.42 13.16
N ASN A 203 -6.48 -3.45 12.70
CA ASN A 203 -5.52 -2.37 12.91
C ASN A 203 -4.75 -2.02 11.63
N GLU A 204 -4.01 -0.92 11.67
CA GLU A 204 -3.30 -0.35 10.52
C GLU A 204 -2.09 -1.17 10.05
N ARG A 205 -1.59 -2.11 10.87
CA ARG A 205 -0.40 -2.91 10.58
C ARG A 205 -0.73 -4.22 9.90
N VAL A 206 -1.67 -4.96 10.46
CA VAL A 206 -1.97 -6.34 10.07
C VAL A 206 -3.45 -6.53 9.68
N GLY A 207 -4.22 -5.45 9.65
CA GLY A 207 -5.65 -5.50 9.34
C GLY A 207 -6.43 -6.39 10.28
N TYR A 208 -7.15 -7.36 9.75
CA TYR A 208 -7.93 -8.32 10.53
C TYR A 208 -7.07 -9.46 11.13
N GLY A 209 -5.79 -9.52 10.81
CA GLY A 209 -4.85 -10.50 11.36
C GLY A 209 -4.05 -11.26 10.31
N ALA A 210 -3.36 -12.30 10.72
CA ALA A 210 -2.59 -13.14 9.84
C ALA A 210 -3.49 -14.14 9.09
N LEU A 211 -3.19 -14.35 7.81
CA LEU A 211 -3.84 -15.35 6.98
C LEU A 211 -3.81 -16.72 7.65
N CYS A 212 -4.96 -17.38 7.71
CA CYS A 212 -5.09 -18.77 8.12
C CYS A 212 -6.08 -19.47 7.18
N LEU A 213 -5.56 -20.21 6.22
CA LEU A 213 -6.38 -20.89 5.22
C LEU A 213 -7.35 -21.89 5.85
N GLU A 214 -6.89 -22.68 6.80
CA GLU A 214 -7.70 -23.69 7.51
C GLU A 214 -8.97 -23.07 8.10
N ARG A 215 -8.84 -21.95 8.80
CA ARG A 215 -9.97 -21.25 9.43
C ARG A 215 -10.85 -20.49 8.42
N SER A 216 -10.35 -20.28 7.22
CA SER A 216 -11.07 -19.53 6.17
C SER A 216 -12.15 -20.37 5.50
N PHE A 217 -12.05 -21.71 5.56
CA PHE A 217 -13.11 -22.56 5.07
C PHE A 217 -14.37 -22.44 5.95
N PRO A 218 -15.56 -22.27 5.35
CA PRO A 218 -16.81 -22.34 6.12
C PRO A 218 -17.00 -23.74 6.69
N LEU A 219 -17.35 -23.80 7.98
CA LEU A 219 -17.78 -25.03 8.66
C LEU A 219 -19.16 -25.42 8.17
#